data_b98c9442cbc98dcfa47ea5ac8185c11c
#
_entry.id   b98c9442cbc98dcfa47ea5ac8185c11c
#
_cell.length_a   1.000
_cell.length_b   1.000
_cell.length_c   1.000
_cell.angle_alpha   90.00
_cell.angle_beta   90.00
_cell.angle_gamma   90.00
#
_symmetry.space_group_name_H-M   'P 1'
#
loop_
_entity.id
_entity.type
_entity.pdbx_description
1 polymer ?
#
loop_
_entity_poly.entity_id
_entity_poly.type
_entity_poly.pdbx_seq_one_letter_code
_entity_poly.pdbx_strand_id
1 'polypeptide(L)'
;MHDLGYLPIRIKALPGGFAATNLVLGVGSYTYQYKSRDSLGFAMKATWCQVNGEGREIFKDPKTDDGTKKSLKGLICVQSDGDRYIAEDQVTKEQEDKSCLQTVFEDGKLVKEWSLRQIRDNVNNSIVLED
;
A
#
# COMPACT_ATOMS: atom_id res chain seq x y z
N MET A 1 -15.66 20.47 -23.70
CA MET A 1 -16.45 19.34 -23.21
C MET A 1 -16.07 18.16 -24.11
N HIS A 2 -15.03 17.39 -23.77
CA HIS A 2 -14.63 16.24 -24.57
C HIS A 2 -15.55 15.08 -24.22
N ASP A 3 -16.27 14.62 -25.24
CA ASP A 3 -17.12 13.44 -25.21
C ASP A 3 -16.24 12.22 -24.91
N LEU A 4 -16.28 11.74 -23.67
CA LEU A 4 -15.68 10.48 -23.28
C LEU A 4 -16.58 9.38 -23.86
N GLY A 5 -16.29 9.00 -25.12
CA GLY A 5 -16.98 7.92 -25.79
C GLY A 5 -16.99 6.67 -24.92
N TYR A 6 -18.13 6.37 -24.34
CA TYR A 6 -18.40 5.08 -23.71
C TYR A 6 -18.33 4.01 -24.79
N LEU A 7 -17.20 3.29 -24.84
CA LEU A 7 -17.12 2.02 -25.56
C LEU A 7 -17.85 0.98 -24.72
N PRO A 8 -19.04 0.52 -25.13
CA PRO A 8 -19.67 -0.59 -24.43
C PRO A 8 -18.80 -1.82 -24.58
N ILE A 9 -18.23 -2.32 -23.48
CA ILE A 9 -17.53 -3.59 -23.46
C ILE A 9 -18.60 -4.68 -23.73
N ARG A 10 -18.71 -5.09 -24.99
CA ARG A 10 -19.53 -6.25 -25.35
C ARG A 10 -18.76 -7.50 -24.99
N ILE A 11 -19.06 -8.07 -23.83
CA ILE A 11 -18.62 -9.42 -23.50
C ILE A 11 -19.43 -10.35 -24.41
N LYS A 12 -18.86 -10.78 -25.55
CA LYS A 12 -19.40 -11.90 -26.29
C LYS A 12 -19.29 -13.12 -25.38
N ALA A 13 -20.38 -13.88 -25.27
CA ALA A 13 -20.33 -15.17 -24.62
C ALA A 13 -19.13 -15.95 -25.16
N LEU A 14 -18.24 -16.37 -24.26
CA LEU A 14 -17.06 -17.15 -24.67
C LEU A 14 -17.54 -18.45 -25.33
N PRO A 15 -16.94 -18.85 -26.46
CA PRO A 15 -17.24 -20.15 -27.06
C PRO A 15 -16.94 -21.23 -26.03
N GLY A 16 -17.92 -22.09 -25.71
CA GLY A 16 -17.73 -23.17 -24.73
C GLY A 16 -18.67 -23.16 -23.53
N GLY A 17 -19.68 -22.29 -23.50
CA GLY A 17 -20.74 -22.34 -22.48
C GLY A 17 -20.35 -21.81 -21.10
N PHE A 18 -19.30 -21.01 -21.01
CA PHE A 18 -18.91 -20.36 -19.75
C PHE A 18 -19.84 -19.19 -19.41
N ALA A 19 -20.25 -19.09 -18.15
CA ALA A 19 -21.05 -17.96 -17.68
C ALA A 19 -20.22 -16.68 -17.64
N ALA A 20 -20.82 -15.55 -18.00
CA ALA A 20 -20.17 -14.23 -17.92
C ALA A 20 -19.70 -13.88 -16.49
N THR A 21 -20.31 -14.48 -15.46
CA THR A 21 -19.93 -14.34 -14.05
C THR A 21 -18.56 -14.96 -13.74
N ASN A 22 -18.00 -15.79 -14.60
CA ASN A 22 -16.66 -16.36 -14.44
C ASN A 22 -15.56 -15.36 -14.85
N LEU A 23 -15.92 -14.21 -15.41
CA LEU A 23 -14.99 -13.16 -15.76
C LEU A 23 -15.08 -12.00 -14.77
N VAL A 24 -13.99 -11.72 -14.10
CA VAL A 24 -13.84 -10.57 -13.22
C VAL A 24 -12.84 -9.60 -13.84
N LEU A 25 -13.29 -8.37 -14.12
CA LEU A 25 -12.45 -7.31 -14.68
C LEU A 25 -11.98 -6.40 -13.53
N GLY A 26 -10.67 -6.29 -13.38
CA GLY A 26 -10.06 -5.29 -12.52
C GLY A 26 -10.04 -3.92 -13.21
N VAL A 27 -10.56 -2.88 -12.53
CA VAL A 27 -10.53 -1.51 -13.03
C VAL A 27 -9.58 -0.72 -12.14
N GLY A 28 -8.47 -0.24 -12.72
CA GLY A 28 -7.51 0.61 -12.03
C GLY A 28 -7.94 2.07 -12.01
N SER A 29 -7.45 2.83 -11.05
CA SER A 29 -7.77 4.25 -10.88
C SER A 29 -7.39 5.12 -12.11
N TYR A 30 -6.39 4.68 -12.88
CA TYR A 30 -5.95 5.37 -14.09
C TYR A 30 -7.03 5.45 -15.18
N THR A 31 -8.04 4.57 -15.15
CA THR A 31 -9.13 4.57 -16.13
C THR A 31 -10.08 5.75 -16.00
N TYR A 32 -10.13 6.41 -14.84
CA TYR A 32 -10.99 7.57 -14.58
C TYR A 32 -10.26 8.77 -13.95
N GLN A 33 -8.99 8.59 -13.58
CA GLN A 33 -8.11 9.68 -13.17
C GLN A 33 -6.69 9.42 -13.68
N TYR A 34 -6.06 10.42 -14.28
CA TYR A 34 -4.71 10.30 -14.83
C TYR A 34 -3.60 10.19 -13.79
N LYS A 35 -3.91 10.37 -12.51
CA LYS A 35 -2.99 10.19 -11.39
C LYS A 35 -3.50 9.08 -10.49
N SER A 36 -2.62 8.18 -10.12
CA SER A 36 -2.86 7.13 -9.13
C SER A 36 -2.01 7.37 -7.89
N ARG A 37 -2.26 6.62 -6.83
CA ARG A 37 -1.39 6.62 -5.64
C ARG A 37 0.07 6.27 -6.00
N ASP A 38 0.28 5.42 -7.01
CA ASP A 38 1.61 5.00 -7.45
C ASP A 38 2.38 6.18 -8.05
N SER A 39 1.70 7.14 -8.69
CA SER A 39 2.31 8.38 -9.19
C SER A 39 2.89 9.25 -8.06
N LEU A 40 2.44 9.06 -6.84
CA LEU A 40 2.87 9.78 -5.64
C LEU A 40 3.70 8.89 -4.70
N GLY A 41 4.01 7.66 -5.10
CA GLY A 41 4.76 6.71 -4.30
C GLY A 41 4.01 6.14 -3.08
N PHE A 42 2.69 6.27 -3.02
CA PHE A 42 1.91 5.74 -1.90
C PHE A 42 1.50 4.28 -2.12
N ALA A 43 1.68 3.47 -1.07
CA ALA A 43 1.19 2.09 -1.04
C ALA A 43 0.61 1.75 0.33
N MET A 44 -0.35 0.82 0.35
CA MET A 44 -0.84 0.17 1.56
C MET A 44 -0.80 -1.33 1.33
N LYS A 45 -0.15 -2.07 2.21
CA LYS A 45 0.02 -3.51 2.15
C LYS A 45 -0.18 -4.13 3.52
N ALA A 46 -0.87 -5.27 3.58
CA ALA A 46 -0.77 -6.15 4.72
C ALA A 46 0.59 -6.89 4.65
N THR A 47 1.32 -6.91 5.76
CA THR A 47 2.63 -7.58 5.85
C THR A 47 2.61 -8.73 6.83
N TRP A 48 1.68 -8.72 7.79
CA TRP A 48 1.57 -9.75 8.82
C TRP A 48 0.12 -9.91 9.28
N CYS A 49 -0.23 -11.11 9.69
CA CYS A 49 -1.49 -11.40 10.38
C CYS A 49 -1.30 -12.51 11.42
N GLN A 50 -2.26 -12.63 12.31
CA GLN A 50 -2.34 -13.74 13.25
C GLN A 50 -3.64 -14.50 13.03
N VAL A 51 -3.56 -15.83 12.89
CA VAL A 51 -4.69 -16.72 12.71
C VAL A 51 -4.62 -17.83 13.75
N ASN A 52 -5.60 -17.93 14.62
CA ASN A 52 -5.64 -18.92 15.71
C ASN A 52 -4.38 -18.91 16.61
N GLY A 53 -3.82 -17.74 16.87
CA GLY A 53 -2.61 -17.58 17.66
C GLY A 53 -1.29 -17.76 16.89
N GLU A 54 -1.33 -18.21 15.65
CA GLU A 54 -0.16 -18.38 14.81
C GLU A 54 0.08 -17.16 13.93
N GLY A 55 1.29 -16.57 14.01
CA GLY A 55 1.73 -15.48 13.15
C GLY A 55 2.00 -15.95 11.73
N ARG A 56 1.59 -15.16 10.75
CA ARG A 56 1.82 -15.43 9.32
C ARG A 56 2.28 -14.18 8.61
N GLU A 57 3.34 -14.32 7.87
CA GLU A 57 3.84 -13.27 6.98
C GLU A 57 2.93 -13.16 5.75
N ILE A 58 2.64 -11.93 5.37
CA ILE A 58 1.88 -11.60 4.15
C ILE A 58 2.80 -10.78 3.26
N PHE A 59 2.85 -11.11 1.97
CA PHE A 59 3.66 -10.35 1.01
C PHE A 59 3.12 -10.50 -0.40
N LYS A 60 3.53 -9.61 -1.26
CA LYS A 60 3.30 -9.67 -2.70
C LYS A 60 4.61 -9.92 -3.41
N ASP A 61 4.66 -11.00 -4.18
CA ASP A 61 5.82 -11.40 -5.00
C ASP A 61 5.29 -12.03 -6.32
N PRO A 62 4.82 -11.22 -7.28
CA PRO A 62 4.26 -11.74 -8.52
C PRO A 62 5.32 -12.43 -9.37
N LYS A 63 5.07 -13.65 -9.82
CA LYS A 63 6.00 -14.43 -10.63
C LYS A 63 6.34 -13.81 -12.00
N THR A 64 5.51 -12.91 -12.49
CA THR A 64 5.66 -12.24 -13.80
C THR A 64 6.28 -10.86 -13.69
N ASP A 65 6.77 -10.48 -12.52
CA ASP A 65 7.34 -9.17 -12.23
C ASP A 65 8.88 -9.28 -12.17
N ASP A 66 9.55 -8.19 -12.43
CA ASP A 66 11.01 -8.06 -12.36
C ASP A 66 11.54 -7.85 -10.92
N GLY A 67 10.67 -7.98 -9.91
CA GLY A 67 10.97 -7.76 -8.50
C GLY A 67 10.59 -6.37 -7.98
N THR A 68 10.20 -5.45 -8.85
CA THR A 68 9.80 -4.08 -8.45
C THR A 68 8.53 -4.05 -7.60
N LYS A 69 7.66 -5.07 -7.73
CA LYS A 69 6.42 -5.21 -6.97
C LYS A 69 6.54 -6.07 -5.72
N LYS A 70 7.74 -6.58 -5.43
CA LYS A 70 7.99 -7.31 -4.20
C LYS A 70 7.77 -6.40 -3.00
N SER A 71 6.92 -6.81 -2.06
CA SER A 71 6.66 -6.05 -0.84
C SER A 71 7.45 -6.57 0.34
N LEU A 72 7.68 -5.73 1.34
CA LEU A 72 8.11 -6.16 2.67
C LEU A 72 7.11 -7.15 3.25
N LYS A 73 7.53 -8.01 4.14
CA LYS A 73 6.74 -9.06 4.78
C LYS A 73 7.05 -9.22 6.26
N GLY A 74 6.14 -9.84 7.00
CA GLY A 74 6.31 -10.03 8.44
C GLY A 74 6.14 -8.74 9.25
N LEU A 75 6.63 -8.75 10.47
CA LEU A 75 6.68 -7.55 11.30
C LEU A 75 7.74 -6.59 10.75
N ILE A 76 7.45 -5.31 10.83
CA ILE A 76 8.26 -4.25 10.21
C ILE A 76 8.79 -3.32 11.30
N CYS A 77 10.07 -3.02 11.26
CA CYS A 77 10.70 -1.99 12.07
C CYS A 77 11.19 -0.85 11.17
N VAL A 78 10.85 0.38 11.53
CA VAL A 78 11.41 1.58 10.91
C VAL A 78 12.19 2.33 11.96
N GLN A 79 13.44 2.63 11.68
CA GLN A 79 14.32 3.40 12.55
C GLN A 79 14.81 4.64 11.83
N SER A 80 15.12 5.69 12.60
CA SER A 80 15.78 6.90 12.09
C SER A 80 17.22 6.91 12.59
N ASP A 81 18.15 7.19 11.69
CA ASP A 81 19.56 7.47 12.03
C ASP A 81 19.83 8.99 12.12
N GLY A 82 18.79 9.81 12.07
CA GLY A 82 18.86 11.27 12.09
C GLY A 82 18.70 11.89 10.69
N ASP A 83 19.33 11.32 9.68
CA ASP A 83 19.29 11.83 8.30
C ASP A 83 18.23 11.14 7.44
N ARG A 84 17.95 9.89 7.73
CA ARG A 84 17.02 9.06 6.95
C ARG A 84 16.28 8.04 7.80
N TYR A 85 15.23 7.48 7.21
CA TYR A 85 14.51 6.33 7.77
C TYR A 85 14.94 5.05 7.07
N ILE A 86 15.21 4.02 7.87
CA ILE A 86 15.57 2.68 7.39
C ILE A 86 14.47 1.72 7.80
N ALA A 87 13.94 0.97 6.84
CA ALA A 87 12.91 -0.04 7.07
C ALA A 87 13.52 -1.44 6.99
N GLU A 88 13.26 -2.24 8.02
CA GLU A 88 13.62 -3.66 8.09
C GLU A 88 12.37 -4.50 8.20
N ASP A 89 12.31 -5.62 7.50
CA ASP A 89 11.21 -6.56 7.55
C ASP A 89 11.61 -7.87 8.28
N GLN A 90 10.63 -8.70 8.58
CA GLN A 90 10.83 -9.99 9.27
C GLN A 90 11.52 -9.84 10.65
N VAL A 91 11.27 -8.74 11.31
CA VAL A 91 11.83 -8.45 12.62
C VAL A 91 11.06 -9.18 13.74
N THR A 92 11.67 -9.24 14.93
CA THR A 92 10.99 -9.75 16.12
C THR A 92 10.00 -8.72 16.70
N LYS A 93 9.12 -9.16 17.57
CA LYS A 93 8.17 -8.25 18.25
C LYS A 93 8.91 -7.18 19.08
N GLU A 94 9.99 -7.54 19.73
CA GLU A 94 10.82 -6.61 20.51
C GLU A 94 11.50 -5.54 19.64
N GLN A 95 11.80 -5.87 18.39
CA GLN A 95 12.34 -4.91 17.42
C GLN A 95 11.23 -4.01 16.86
N GLU A 96 10.07 -4.57 16.53
CA GLU A 96 8.90 -3.80 16.10
C GLU A 96 8.49 -2.77 17.16
N ASP A 97 8.48 -3.14 18.44
CA ASP A 97 8.11 -2.25 19.54
C ASP A 97 9.07 -1.04 19.70
N LYS A 98 10.27 -1.10 19.13
CA LYS A 98 11.24 0.00 19.09
C LYS A 98 11.13 0.85 17.80
N SER A 99 10.22 0.50 16.92
CA SER A 99 10.02 1.19 15.65
C SER A 99 9.51 2.63 15.83
N CYS A 100 9.86 3.49 14.87
CA CYS A 100 9.24 4.80 14.72
C CYS A 100 7.78 4.73 14.21
N LEU A 101 7.34 3.55 13.75
CA LEU A 101 5.97 3.33 13.31
C LEU A 101 5.00 3.47 14.50
N GLN A 102 3.83 3.98 14.22
CA GLN A 102 2.80 4.20 15.23
C GLN A 102 1.48 3.64 14.76
N THR A 103 0.76 2.96 15.65
CA THR A 103 -0.59 2.51 15.36
C THR A 103 -1.50 3.71 15.13
N VAL A 104 -2.16 3.77 14.01
CA VAL A 104 -3.10 4.84 13.64
C VAL A 104 -4.54 4.36 13.62
N PHE A 105 -4.76 3.06 13.43
CA PHE A 105 -6.08 2.45 13.37
C PHE A 105 -6.05 1.09 14.06
N GLU A 106 -6.98 0.84 14.97
CA GLU A 106 -7.07 -0.39 15.74
C GLU A 106 -8.54 -0.68 16.10
N ASP A 107 -8.97 -1.91 15.96
CA ASP A 107 -10.32 -2.39 16.32
C ASP A 107 -11.46 -1.53 15.77
N GLY A 108 -11.33 -1.11 14.50
CA GLY A 108 -12.35 -0.29 13.84
C GLY A 108 -12.32 1.19 14.23
N LYS A 109 -11.31 1.65 14.97
CA LYS A 109 -11.21 3.04 15.45
C LYS A 109 -9.91 3.68 14.99
N LEU A 110 -10.01 4.96 14.65
CA LEU A 110 -8.85 5.81 14.45
C LEU A 110 -8.27 6.18 15.83
N VAL A 111 -7.09 5.65 16.17
CA VAL A 111 -6.44 5.87 17.46
C VAL A 111 -5.44 7.03 17.43
N LYS A 112 -5.02 7.42 16.23
CA LYS A 112 -4.16 8.59 16.01
C LYS A 112 -4.55 9.30 14.73
N GLU A 113 -4.65 10.63 14.83
CA GLU A 113 -4.97 11.51 13.72
C GLU A 113 -3.89 12.59 13.57
N TRP A 114 -3.61 12.94 12.32
CA TRP A 114 -2.68 13.99 11.97
C TRP A 114 -3.40 15.01 11.09
N SER A 115 -3.36 16.28 11.50
CA SER A 115 -3.79 17.34 10.60
C SER A 115 -2.77 17.54 9.48
N LEU A 116 -3.24 18.00 8.32
CA LEU A 116 -2.35 18.33 7.21
C LEU A 116 -1.31 19.38 7.59
N ARG A 117 -1.65 20.29 8.49
CA ARG A 117 -0.72 21.29 9.02
C ARG A 117 0.42 20.64 9.79
N GLN A 118 0.13 19.72 10.72
CA GLN A 118 1.17 18.97 11.46
C GLN A 118 2.09 18.21 10.53
N ILE A 119 1.53 17.56 9.48
CA ILE A 119 2.34 16.84 8.49
C ILE A 119 3.29 17.80 7.77
N ARG A 120 2.80 18.95 7.32
CA ARG A 120 3.63 19.97 6.66
C ARG A 120 4.71 20.52 7.58
N ASP A 121 4.37 20.83 8.82
CA ASP A 121 5.33 21.35 9.80
C ASP A 121 6.43 20.31 10.06
N ASN A 122 6.09 19.03 10.18
CA ASN A 122 7.06 17.95 10.35
C ASN A 122 8.01 17.85 9.14
N VAL A 123 7.48 17.91 7.92
CA VAL A 123 8.29 17.86 6.70
C VAL A 123 9.22 19.08 6.64
N ASN A 124 8.71 20.28 6.89
CA ASN A 124 9.52 21.50 6.84
C ASN A 124 10.62 21.49 7.91
N ASN A 125 10.36 20.94 9.08
CA ASN A 125 11.35 20.85 10.17
C ASN A 125 12.40 19.73 9.91
N SER A 126 12.10 18.77 9.05
CA SER A 126 13.03 17.68 8.70
C SER A 126 13.92 18.00 7.48
N ILE A 127 13.59 19.04 6.73
CA ILE A 127 14.42 19.49 5.60
C ILE A 127 15.53 20.40 6.14
N VAL A 128 16.73 19.87 6.22
CA VAL A 128 17.93 20.70 6.41
C VAL A 128 18.27 21.27 5.03
N LEU A 129 18.05 22.56 4.85
CA LEU A 129 18.56 23.26 3.66
C LEU A 129 20.08 23.38 3.88
N GLU A 130 20.86 22.63 3.12
CA GLU A 130 22.29 22.91 2.96
C GLU A 130 22.42 24.24 2.20
N ASP A 131 23.04 25.25 2.83
CA ASP A 131 23.37 26.54 2.24
C ASP A 131 24.53 26.40 1.23
#